data_fd5d1bc7f4f979821344c304b4f2817c
#
_entry.id   fd5d1bc7f4f979821344c304b4f2817c
#
_cell.length_a   1.000
_cell.length_b   1.000
_cell.length_c   1.000
_cell.angle_alpha   90.00
_cell.angle_beta   90.00
_cell.angle_gamma   90.00
#
_symmetry.space_group_name_H-M   'P 1'
#
loop_
_entity.id
_entity.type
_entity.pdbx_description
1 polymer ?
#
loop_
_entity_poly.entity_id
_entity_poly.type
_entity_poly.pdbx_seq_one_letter_code
_entity_poly.pdbx_strand_id
1 'polypeptide(L)'
;MEISFTRVALLAAALFFVGCDQKPQPAKTHATEVTVLEGKTMGTFWRASIPGIDAKRSAEIKEKIQTQLDADDQLLSTYKKDSALMRFNDSQSLSPWPVSEAMADIVTTSLRIGAKTDGAMDITVGPLVNLWGFGPEQQPVQIPSQEQIDAMKAKTGLQHLTVINQSHQQYLQKDLPDLYVDLSTVGEGYAADHLARLMEQEGISRYLVSVGGALNSRGMNGAGQPWRVAIQKPTDKENAVQAVVDINGHGISTSGSYRNYYELDGKRLSHVIDPQTGRPIEHNLVSVTVIAPTALVADAWDTGLMVLGPEKAKEVVRREGLAVYMITKEGDSFKTWMSPQFKSFLISEKN
;
A
#
# COMPACT_ATOMS: atom_id res chain seq x y z
N MET A 1 66.52 65.95 57.62
CA MET A 1 66.27 65.80 56.19
C MET A 1 66.56 64.37 55.88
N GLU A 2 65.58 63.49 56.12
CA GLU A 2 65.64 62.05 55.85
C GLU A 2 64.32 61.60 55.25
N ILE A 3 64.41 61.02 54.10
CA ILE A 3 63.27 60.58 53.33
C ILE A 3 63.09 59.07 53.64
N SER A 4 61.95 58.73 54.21
CA SER A 4 61.59 57.35 54.54
C SER A 4 60.79 56.75 53.39
N PHE A 5 61.32 55.69 52.76
CA PHE A 5 60.65 54.90 51.75
C PHE A 5 59.76 53.81 52.39
N THR A 6 58.47 53.95 52.23
CA THR A 6 57.51 52.91 52.67
C THR A 6 57.27 52.00 51.49
N ARG A 7 57.59 50.72 51.62
CA ARG A 7 57.32 49.66 50.64
C ARG A 7 55.83 49.25 50.69
N VAL A 8 55.13 49.40 49.61
CA VAL A 8 53.78 48.85 49.42
C VAL A 8 53.93 47.45 48.87
N ALA A 9 53.45 46.46 49.64
CA ALA A 9 53.33 45.07 49.21
C ALA A 9 52.04 44.88 48.37
N LEU A 10 52.13 44.55 47.07
CA LEU A 10 51.00 44.13 46.29
C LEU A 10 50.70 42.65 46.56
N LEU A 11 49.53 42.37 47.14
CA LEU A 11 48.93 41.05 47.21
C LEU A 11 48.23 40.80 45.89
N ALA A 12 48.80 39.89 45.04
CA ALA A 12 48.09 39.35 43.83
C ALA A 12 47.11 38.26 44.29
N ALA A 13 45.82 38.57 44.31
CA ALA A 13 44.76 37.56 44.48
C ALA A 13 44.56 36.79 43.18
N ALA A 14 45.00 35.53 43.08
CA ALA A 14 44.73 34.63 41.99
C ALA A 14 43.28 34.11 42.13
N LEU A 15 42.37 34.62 41.31
CA LEU A 15 41.02 34.09 41.12
C LEU A 15 41.10 32.81 40.23
N PHE A 16 40.97 31.65 40.86
CA PHE A 16 40.73 30.38 40.17
C PHE A 16 39.30 30.37 39.70
N PHE A 17 39.07 30.63 38.38
CA PHE A 17 37.83 30.27 37.72
C PHE A 17 37.83 28.76 37.56
N VAL A 18 37.08 28.05 38.41
CA VAL A 18 36.66 26.66 38.16
C VAL A 18 35.55 26.74 37.10
N GLY A 19 35.92 26.65 35.83
CA GLY A 19 34.99 26.45 34.76
C GLY A 19 34.38 25.06 34.89
N CYS A 20 33.13 24.99 35.33
CA CYS A 20 32.33 23.77 35.14
C CYS A 20 32.16 23.57 33.66
N ASP A 21 32.94 22.70 33.06
CA ASP A 21 32.70 22.12 31.74
C ASP A 21 31.46 21.20 31.84
N GLN A 22 30.29 21.80 31.95
CA GLN A 22 29.05 21.08 31.69
C GLN A 22 28.95 20.93 30.17
N LYS A 23 29.43 19.79 29.62
CA LYS A 23 29.01 19.34 28.31
C LYS A 23 27.50 19.44 28.27
N PRO A 24 26.90 20.09 27.26
CA PRO A 24 25.46 20.13 27.15
C PRO A 24 24.97 18.69 27.09
N GLN A 25 24.29 18.25 28.13
CA GLN A 25 23.55 17.00 28.10
C GLN A 25 22.56 17.12 26.95
N PRO A 26 22.52 16.16 26.01
CA PRO A 26 21.51 16.20 24.96
C PRO A 26 20.15 16.27 25.66
N ALA A 27 19.38 17.31 25.33
CA ALA A 27 18.03 17.49 25.84
C ALA A 27 17.31 16.16 25.68
N LYS A 28 16.83 15.59 26.78
CA LYS A 28 15.93 14.43 26.72
C LYS A 28 14.70 14.90 25.96
N THR A 29 14.67 14.65 24.68
CA THR A 29 13.46 14.82 23.89
C THR A 29 12.43 13.87 24.49
N HIS A 30 11.49 14.44 25.26
CA HIS A 30 10.36 13.66 25.74
C HIS A 30 9.65 13.10 24.50
N ALA A 31 9.57 11.78 24.42
CA ALA A 31 8.83 11.12 23.33
C ALA A 31 7.39 11.65 23.35
N THR A 32 6.93 12.12 22.20
CA THR A 32 5.53 12.52 22.02
C THR A 32 4.67 11.27 22.00
N GLU A 33 3.62 11.22 22.79
CA GLU A 33 2.67 10.12 22.78
C GLU A 33 2.08 9.94 21.39
N VAL A 34 1.97 8.69 20.94
CA VAL A 34 1.37 8.33 19.66
C VAL A 34 -0.04 7.81 19.90
N THR A 35 -1.01 8.54 19.41
CA THR A 35 -2.41 8.07 19.39
C THR A 35 -2.61 7.13 18.23
N VAL A 36 -3.23 5.98 18.49
CA VAL A 36 -3.57 4.98 17.47
C VAL A 36 -5.10 4.95 17.33
N LEU A 37 -5.56 5.22 16.11
CA LEU A 37 -6.96 5.12 15.71
C LEU A 37 -7.12 3.91 14.81
N GLU A 38 -8.21 3.16 14.99
CA GLU A 38 -8.48 1.93 14.24
C GLU A 38 -9.97 1.79 13.95
N GLY A 39 -10.28 1.07 12.88
CA GLY A 39 -11.63 0.72 12.48
C GLY A 39 -11.66 -0.32 11.37
N LYS A 40 -12.86 -0.52 10.80
CA LYS A 40 -13.10 -1.46 9.70
C LYS A 40 -13.54 -0.71 8.46
N THR A 41 -13.13 -1.20 7.30
CA THR A 41 -13.55 -0.69 5.99
C THR A 41 -13.27 -1.73 4.91
N MET A 42 -14.03 -1.76 3.82
CA MET A 42 -13.75 -2.58 2.61
C MET A 42 -13.42 -4.06 2.91
N GLY A 43 -14.08 -4.65 3.92
CA GLY A 43 -13.82 -6.03 4.34
C GLY A 43 -12.51 -6.25 5.11
N THR A 44 -11.78 -5.19 5.43
CA THR A 44 -10.50 -5.21 6.14
C THR A 44 -10.47 -4.19 7.29
N PHE A 45 -9.29 -3.86 7.78
CA PHE A 45 -9.07 -2.90 8.86
C PHE A 45 -8.29 -1.69 8.35
N TRP A 46 -8.52 -0.55 8.99
CA TRP A 46 -7.70 0.63 8.84
C TRP A 46 -7.05 1.04 10.16
N ARG A 47 -5.92 1.70 10.08
CA ARG A 47 -5.19 2.21 11.25
C ARG A 47 -4.53 3.55 10.91
N ALA A 48 -4.55 4.47 11.88
CA ALA A 48 -3.82 5.72 11.81
C ALA A 48 -3.04 5.94 13.12
N SER A 49 -1.72 6.11 13.02
CA SER A 49 -0.84 6.41 14.14
C SER A 49 -0.40 7.87 14.03
N ILE A 50 -0.75 8.69 15.03
CA ILE A 50 -0.58 10.14 14.99
C ILE A 50 0.06 10.63 16.30
N PRO A 51 1.28 11.20 16.25
CA PRO A 51 1.90 11.77 17.43
C PRO A 51 1.26 13.10 17.84
N GLY A 52 1.02 13.29 19.14
CA GLY A 52 0.76 14.58 19.76
C GLY A 52 -0.63 15.18 19.51
N ILE A 53 -1.65 14.34 19.27
CA ILE A 53 -3.05 14.79 19.25
C ILE A 53 -3.74 14.47 20.58
N ASP A 54 -4.60 15.35 21.05
CA ASP A 54 -5.39 15.15 22.25
C ASP A 54 -6.63 14.26 22.01
N ALA A 55 -7.33 13.87 23.08
CA ALA A 55 -8.47 12.98 23.01
C ALA A 55 -9.64 13.57 22.19
N LYS A 56 -9.88 14.88 22.25
CA LYS A 56 -10.94 15.53 21.48
C LYS A 56 -10.63 15.49 19.99
N ARG A 57 -9.41 15.90 19.62
CA ARG A 57 -8.96 15.88 18.24
C ARG A 57 -8.91 14.45 17.68
N SER A 58 -8.53 13.47 18.50
CA SER A 58 -8.54 12.05 18.14
C SER A 58 -9.94 11.56 17.75
N ALA A 59 -10.97 11.91 18.50
CA ALA A 59 -12.35 11.54 18.21
C ALA A 59 -12.84 12.18 16.91
N GLU A 60 -12.56 13.46 16.69
CA GLU A 60 -12.90 14.20 15.46
C GLU A 60 -12.23 13.57 14.22
N ILE A 61 -10.93 13.26 14.29
CA ILE A 61 -10.18 12.64 13.19
C ILE A 61 -10.69 11.22 12.90
N LYS A 62 -10.98 10.43 13.92
CA LYS A 62 -11.52 9.08 13.76
C LYS A 62 -12.86 9.10 13.01
N GLU A 63 -13.75 10.02 13.35
CA GLU A 63 -15.04 10.18 12.66
C GLU A 63 -14.85 10.58 11.19
N LYS A 64 -13.97 11.53 10.90
CA LYS A 64 -13.64 11.94 9.54
C LYS A 64 -13.04 10.81 8.71
N ILE A 65 -12.12 10.02 9.28
CA ILE A 65 -11.54 8.85 8.63
C ILE A 65 -12.64 7.86 8.26
N GLN A 66 -13.50 7.48 9.22
CA GLN A 66 -14.54 6.49 8.96
C GLN A 66 -15.53 6.98 7.90
N THR A 67 -15.97 8.23 7.98
CA THR A 67 -16.87 8.84 6.98
C THR A 67 -16.26 8.80 5.57
N GLN A 68 -14.99 9.14 5.45
CA GLN A 68 -14.29 9.11 4.16
C GLN A 68 -14.16 7.69 3.61
N LEU A 69 -13.75 6.74 4.45
CA LEU A 69 -13.59 5.34 4.04
C LEU A 69 -14.93 4.67 3.69
N ASP A 70 -16.00 5.03 4.37
CA ASP A 70 -17.35 4.55 4.03
C ASP A 70 -17.79 5.09 2.65
N ALA A 71 -17.42 6.33 2.32
CA ALA A 71 -17.64 6.91 0.99
C ALA A 71 -16.79 6.24 -0.09
N ASP A 72 -15.52 5.93 0.20
CA ASP A 72 -14.63 5.21 -0.70
C ASP A 72 -15.14 3.78 -0.96
N ASP A 73 -15.62 3.09 0.07
CA ASP A 73 -16.25 1.78 -0.07
C ASP A 73 -17.53 1.85 -0.92
N GLN A 74 -18.36 2.88 -0.74
CA GLN A 74 -19.53 3.11 -1.59
C GLN A 74 -19.17 3.47 -3.04
N LEU A 75 -18.01 4.00 -3.27
CA LEU A 75 -17.49 4.26 -4.62
C LEU A 75 -17.01 2.98 -5.32
N LEU A 76 -16.25 2.13 -4.62
CA LEU A 76 -15.40 1.09 -5.21
C LEU A 76 -15.85 -0.36 -4.97
N SER A 77 -16.79 -0.61 -4.04
CA SER A 77 -17.13 -1.98 -3.62
C SER A 77 -17.84 -2.76 -4.71
N THR A 78 -17.38 -4.00 -4.95
CA THR A 78 -18.10 -5.00 -5.75
C THR A 78 -19.12 -5.79 -4.93
N TYR A 79 -19.13 -5.65 -3.60
CA TYR A 79 -20.07 -6.31 -2.68
C TYR A 79 -21.33 -5.47 -2.43
N LYS A 80 -21.27 -4.16 -2.67
CA LYS A 80 -22.42 -3.24 -2.55
C LYS A 80 -23.05 -3.04 -3.93
N LYS A 81 -24.23 -3.59 -4.12
CA LYS A 81 -24.95 -3.55 -5.42
C LYS A 81 -25.26 -2.14 -5.90
N ASP A 82 -25.36 -1.18 -5.00
CA ASP A 82 -25.62 0.23 -5.28
C ASP A 82 -24.37 1.12 -5.28
N SER A 83 -23.17 0.54 -5.22
CA SER A 83 -21.92 1.28 -5.37
C SER A 83 -21.82 1.95 -6.75
N ALA A 84 -21.02 3.01 -6.84
CA ALA A 84 -20.80 3.67 -8.13
C ALA A 84 -20.19 2.70 -9.16
N LEU A 85 -19.25 1.86 -8.75
CA LEU A 85 -18.63 0.83 -9.59
C LEU A 85 -19.66 -0.19 -10.08
N MET A 86 -20.53 -0.71 -9.19
CA MET A 86 -21.51 -1.72 -9.56
C MET A 86 -22.61 -1.16 -10.47
N ARG A 87 -23.00 0.10 -10.31
CA ARG A 87 -23.91 0.75 -11.28
C ARG A 87 -23.33 0.79 -12.68
N PHE A 88 -22.02 1.03 -12.82
CA PHE A 88 -21.33 0.92 -14.10
C PHE A 88 -21.28 -0.52 -14.59
N ASN A 89 -20.91 -1.47 -13.74
CA ASN A 89 -20.84 -2.89 -14.10
C ASN A 89 -22.19 -3.46 -14.56
N ASP A 90 -23.26 -3.14 -13.86
CA ASP A 90 -24.62 -3.65 -14.16
C ASP A 90 -25.27 -2.97 -15.38
N SER A 91 -24.73 -1.82 -15.81
CA SER A 91 -25.18 -1.15 -17.01
C SER A 91 -24.82 -1.95 -18.26
N GLN A 92 -25.75 -2.09 -19.17
CA GLN A 92 -25.53 -2.66 -20.52
C GLN A 92 -25.13 -1.60 -21.54
N SER A 93 -24.97 -0.34 -21.10
CA SER A 93 -24.65 0.78 -21.99
C SER A 93 -23.21 0.69 -22.52
N LEU A 94 -23.04 0.88 -23.82
CA LEU A 94 -21.74 1.05 -24.49
C LEU A 94 -21.37 2.53 -24.70
N SER A 95 -22.21 3.44 -24.23
CA SER A 95 -21.97 4.90 -24.27
C SER A 95 -21.07 5.33 -23.11
N PRO A 96 -20.38 6.47 -23.24
CA PRO A 96 -19.64 7.05 -22.14
C PRO A 96 -20.51 7.20 -20.87
N TRP A 97 -20.02 6.65 -19.77
CA TRP A 97 -20.70 6.61 -18.48
C TRP A 97 -20.04 7.59 -17.53
N PRO A 98 -20.75 8.59 -16.99
CA PRO A 98 -20.16 9.58 -16.10
C PRO A 98 -19.63 8.94 -14.81
N VAL A 99 -18.41 9.32 -14.43
CA VAL A 99 -17.78 8.89 -13.19
C VAL A 99 -17.11 10.06 -12.48
N SER A 100 -16.78 9.88 -11.19
CA SER A 100 -15.99 10.85 -10.44
C SER A 100 -14.55 10.90 -10.96
N GLU A 101 -13.87 12.02 -10.69
CA GLU A 101 -12.43 12.16 -10.95
C GLU A 101 -11.64 11.04 -10.25
N ALA A 102 -11.97 10.73 -8.99
CA ALA A 102 -11.33 9.64 -8.24
C ALA A 102 -11.44 8.29 -8.97
N MET A 103 -12.61 7.91 -9.45
CA MET A 103 -12.81 6.67 -10.21
C MET A 103 -11.99 6.69 -11.50
N ALA A 104 -12.00 7.80 -12.23
CA ALA A 104 -11.25 7.95 -13.47
C ALA A 104 -9.72 7.82 -13.23
N ASP A 105 -9.20 8.40 -12.16
CA ASP A 105 -7.77 8.33 -11.80
C ASP A 105 -7.34 6.92 -11.40
N ILE A 106 -8.16 6.22 -10.63
CA ILE A 106 -7.90 4.82 -10.24
C ILE A 106 -7.86 3.94 -11.48
N VAL A 107 -8.85 4.06 -12.38
CA VAL A 107 -8.91 3.26 -13.60
C VAL A 107 -7.76 3.63 -14.56
N THR A 108 -7.46 4.90 -14.75
CA THR A 108 -6.33 5.36 -15.58
C THR A 108 -5.01 4.78 -15.09
N THR A 109 -4.76 4.82 -13.78
CA THR A 109 -3.56 4.24 -13.18
C THR A 109 -3.49 2.73 -13.41
N SER A 110 -4.62 2.04 -13.22
CA SER A 110 -4.73 0.60 -13.43
C SER A 110 -4.50 0.19 -14.88
N LEU A 111 -5.08 0.91 -15.84
CA LEU A 111 -4.86 0.67 -17.28
C LEU A 111 -3.41 0.90 -17.69
N ARG A 112 -2.78 1.96 -17.18
CA ARG A 112 -1.38 2.28 -17.44
C ARG A 112 -0.43 1.19 -16.95
N ILE A 113 -0.63 0.70 -15.73
CA ILE A 113 0.20 -0.37 -15.14
C ILE A 113 -0.16 -1.71 -15.78
N GLY A 114 -1.42 -1.94 -16.12
CA GLY A 114 -1.85 -3.10 -16.90
C GLY A 114 -1.10 -3.22 -18.23
N ALA A 115 -0.99 -2.13 -18.99
CA ALA A 115 -0.23 -2.09 -20.23
C ALA A 115 1.26 -2.40 -20.03
N LYS A 116 1.86 -1.88 -18.94
CA LYS A 116 3.27 -2.09 -18.61
C LYS A 116 3.61 -3.49 -18.08
N THR A 117 2.61 -4.25 -17.69
CA THR A 117 2.71 -5.66 -17.23
C THR A 117 2.17 -6.65 -18.26
N ASP A 118 1.96 -6.24 -19.51
CA ASP A 118 1.39 -7.06 -20.57
C ASP A 118 0.04 -7.70 -20.19
N GLY A 119 -0.78 -6.95 -19.44
CA GLY A 119 -2.10 -7.37 -18.96
C GLY A 119 -2.08 -8.26 -17.72
N ALA A 120 -0.93 -8.47 -17.08
CA ALA A 120 -0.86 -9.24 -15.83
C ALA A 120 -1.61 -8.52 -14.69
N MET A 121 -1.52 -7.20 -14.59
CA MET A 121 -2.43 -6.38 -13.80
C MET A 121 -3.67 -6.07 -14.64
N ASP A 122 -4.81 -6.67 -14.28
CA ASP A 122 -6.04 -6.57 -15.07
C ASP A 122 -7.26 -6.40 -14.16
N ILE A 123 -7.81 -5.19 -14.15
CA ILE A 123 -9.01 -4.86 -13.37
C ILE A 123 -10.31 -5.42 -13.99
N THR A 124 -10.23 -6.11 -15.12
CA THR A 124 -11.38 -6.79 -15.74
C THR A 124 -11.42 -8.28 -15.45
N VAL A 125 -10.49 -8.80 -14.63
CA VAL A 125 -10.34 -10.22 -14.31
C VAL A 125 -11.44 -10.79 -13.41
N GLY A 126 -12.33 -9.95 -12.88
CA GLY A 126 -13.39 -10.33 -11.93
C GLY A 126 -14.19 -11.59 -12.29
N PRO A 127 -14.65 -11.78 -13.54
CA PRO A 127 -15.36 -13.00 -13.93
C PRO A 127 -14.55 -14.29 -13.71
N LEU A 128 -13.23 -14.24 -13.90
CA LEU A 128 -12.33 -15.36 -13.64
C LEU A 128 -12.13 -15.56 -12.12
N VAL A 129 -11.96 -14.48 -11.37
CA VAL A 129 -11.86 -14.53 -9.90
C VAL A 129 -13.11 -15.17 -9.29
N ASN A 130 -14.30 -14.80 -9.78
CA ASN A 130 -15.58 -15.40 -9.36
C ASN A 130 -15.68 -16.86 -9.75
N LEU A 131 -15.29 -17.24 -10.97
CA LEU A 131 -15.30 -18.63 -11.44
C LEU A 131 -14.47 -19.55 -10.53
N TRP A 132 -13.32 -19.05 -10.01
CA TRP A 132 -12.45 -19.77 -9.09
C TRP A 132 -12.88 -19.62 -7.62
N GLY A 133 -13.98 -18.92 -7.30
CA GLY A 133 -14.55 -18.82 -5.97
C GLY A 133 -13.81 -17.89 -5.01
N PHE A 134 -13.05 -16.93 -5.51
CA PHE A 134 -12.36 -15.90 -4.71
C PHE A 134 -13.08 -14.55 -4.67
N GLY A 135 -14.19 -14.41 -5.40
CA GLY A 135 -15.08 -13.26 -5.37
C GLY A 135 -16.30 -13.49 -4.47
N PRO A 136 -17.37 -12.70 -4.67
CA PRO A 136 -18.60 -12.81 -3.89
C PRO A 136 -19.41 -14.11 -4.16
N GLU A 137 -19.08 -14.85 -5.18
CA GLU A 137 -19.72 -16.13 -5.51
C GLU A 137 -19.15 -17.28 -4.67
N GLN A 138 -19.88 -18.41 -4.63
CA GLN A 138 -19.46 -19.59 -3.89
C GLN A 138 -18.27 -20.29 -4.57
N GLN A 139 -17.41 -20.92 -3.77
CA GLN A 139 -16.33 -21.74 -4.27
C GLN A 139 -16.87 -22.91 -5.12
N PRO A 140 -16.23 -23.22 -6.26
CA PRO A 140 -16.63 -24.35 -7.09
C PRO A 140 -16.39 -25.68 -6.37
N VAL A 141 -17.23 -26.65 -6.66
CA VAL A 141 -17.09 -28.02 -6.10
C VAL A 141 -16.09 -28.87 -6.88
N GLN A 142 -15.69 -28.42 -8.06
CA GLN A 142 -14.70 -29.06 -8.94
C GLN A 142 -13.92 -28.01 -9.70
N ILE A 143 -12.73 -28.37 -10.18
CA ILE A 143 -11.89 -27.50 -11.00
C ILE A 143 -12.69 -27.09 -12.26
N PRO A 144 -12.80 -25.78 -12.55
CA PRO A 144 -13.48 -25.31 -13.76
C PRO A 144 -12.91 -25.93 -15.04
N SER A 145 -13.80 -26.28 -15.95
CA SER A 145 -13.42 -26.79 -17.27
C SER A 145 -12.77 -25.70 -18.13
N GLN A 146 -12.03 -26.10 -19.15
CA GLN A 146 -11.43 -25.15 -20.10
C GLN A 146 -12.51 -24.31 -20.80
N GLU A 147 -13.64 -24.92 -21.14
CA GLU A 147 -14.79 -24.21 -21.73
C GLU A 147 -15.35 -23.11 -20.80
N GLN A 148 -15.49 -23.41 -19.50
CA GLN A 148 -15.92 -22.42 -18.52
C GLN A 148 -14.91 -21.28 -18.39
N ILE A 149 -13.61 -21.60 -18.37
CA ILE A 149 -12.53 -20.60 -18.31
C ILE A 149 -12.56 -19.72 -19.55
N ASP A 150 -12.67 -20.29 -20.76
CA ASP A 150 -12.69 -19.55 -22.02
C ASP A 150 -13.92 -18.64 -22.11
N ALA A 151 -15.08 -19.11 -21.65
CA ALA A 151 -16.31 -18.30 -21.58
C ALA A 151 -16.15 -17.07 -20.66
N MET A 152 -15.45 -17.21 -19.53
CA MET A 152 -15.17 -16.07 -18.64
C MET A 152 -14.09 -15.15 -19.21
N LYS A 153 -13.05 -15.70 -19.81
CA LYS A 153 -12.01 -14.90 -20.49
C LYS A 153 -12.58 -14.01 -21.59
N ALA A 154 -13.58 -14.48 -22.34
CA ALA A 154 -14.25 -13.70 -23.37
C ALA A 154 -14.93 -12.41 -22.83
N LYS A 155 -15.17 -12.33 -21.52
CA LYS A 155 -15.75 -11.16 -20.83
C LYS A 155 -14.68 -10.25 -20.19
N THR A 156 -13.40 -10.52 -20.41
CA THR A 156 -12.27 -9.79 -19.82
C THR A 156 -11.44 -9.10 -20.88
N GLY A 157 -10.62 -8.16 -20.47
CA GLY A 157 -9.60 -7.51 -21.29
C GLY A 157 -9.59 -6.00 -21.12
N LEU A 158 -8.41 -5.46 -20.82
CA LEU A 158 -8.22 -4.02 -20.60
C LEU A 158 -8.51 -3.18 -21.85
N GLN A 159 -8.36 -3.77 -23.06
CA GLN A 159 -8.67 -3.12 -24.33
C GLN A 159 -10.15 -2.75 -24.48
N HIS A 160 -11.03 -3.37 -23.68
CA HIS A 160 -12.48 -3.12 -23.69
C HIS A 160 -12.93 -1.98 -22.78
N LEU A 161 -12.00 -1.33 -22.06
CA LEU A 161 -12.27 -0.25 -21.14
C LEU A 161 -11.46 1.00 -21.49
N THR A 162 -12.13 2.13 -21.60
CA THR A 162 -11.54 3.43 -21.95
C THR A 162 -11.94 4.49 -20.92
N VAL A 163 -11.01 5.34 -20.52
CA VAL A 163 -11.26 6.55 -19.73
C VAL A 163 -11.32 7.74 -20.70
N ILE A 164 -12.37 8.53 -20.58
CA ILE A 164 -12.59 9.72 -21.41
C ILE A 164 -12.67 10.95 -20.50
N ASN A 165 -11.82 11.95 -20.81
CA ASN A 165 -11.85 13.25 -20.16
C ASN A 165 -12.40 14.30 -21.14
N GLN A 166 -13.54 14.89 -20.82
CA GLN A 166 -14.22 15.86 -21.66
C GLN A 166 -14.75 17.02 -20.82
N SER A 167 -14.35 18.25 -21.14
CA SER A 167 -14.96 19.46 -20.60
C SER A 167 -15.20 19.45 -19.07
N HIS A 168 -14.20 19.02 -18.29
CA HIS A 168 -14.27 18.88 -16.83
C HIS A 168 -15.16 17.73 -16.31
N GLN A 169 -15.60 16.82 -17.18
CA GLN A 169 -16.30 15.61 -16.81
C GLN A 169 -15.50 14.38 -17.26
N GLN A 170 -15.42 13.36 -16.39
CA GLN A 170 -14.80 12.08 -16.68
C GLN A 170 -15.86 11.02 -16.96
N TYR A 171 -15.50 10.09 -17.85
CA TYR A 171 -16.35 8.98 -18.24
C TYR A 171 -15.52 7.70 -18.31
N LEU A 172 -16.17 6.57 -17.99
CA LEU A 172 -15.71 5.25 -18.39
C LEU A 172 -16.57 4.77 -19.55
N GLN A 173 -15.95 4.12 -20.52
CA GLN A 173 -16.65 3.51 -21.63
C GLN A 173 -16.17 2.07 -21.83
N LYS A 174 -17.11 1.16 -21.96
CA LYS A 174 -16.85 -0.24 -22.31
C LYS A 174 -17.42 -0.56 -23.69
N ASP A 175 -16.80 -1.48 -24.41
CA ASP A 175 -17.27 -1.97 -25.70
C ASP A 175 -17.82 -3.40 -25.64
N LEU A 176 -17.78 -4.03 -24.44
CA LEU A 176 -18.47 -5.26 -24.11
C LEU A 176 -19.56 -4.97 -23.06
N PRO A 177 -20.84 -5.29 -23.31
CA PRO A 177 -21.92 -5.04 -22.36
C PRO A 177 -21.69 -5.68 -21.00
N ASP A 178 -21.13 -6.89 -20.98
CA ASP A 178 -20.86 -7.69 -19.79
C ASP A 178 -19.48 -7.45 -19.17
N LEU A 179 -18.72 -6.45 -19.64
CA LEU A 179 -17.43 -6.13 -19.05
C LEU A 179 -17.63 -5.77 -17.58
N TYR A 180 -16.93 -6.46 -16.70
CA TYR A 180 -16.97 -6.30 -15.26
C TYR A 180 -15.65 -5.75 -14.75
N VAL A 181 -15.68 -4.60 -14.12
CA VAL A 181 -14.52 -3.96 -13.51
C VAL A 181 -14.49 -4.26 -12.02
N ASP A 182 -13.35 -4.75 -11.53
CA ASP A 182 -13.08 -5.01 -10.12
C ASP A 182 -11.84 -4.20 -9.68
N LEU A 183 -12.05 -3.27 -8.76
CA LEU A 183 -11.01 -2.38 -8.23
C LEU A 183 -10.51 -2.80 -6.84
N SER A 184 -10.87 -3.99 -6.37
CA SER A 184 -10.42 -4.50 -5.05
C SER A 184 -8.89 -4.63 -4.97
N THR A 185 -8.24 -4.88 -6.09
CA THR A 185 -6.77 -4.95 -6.23
C THR A 185 -6.06 -3.61 -5.90
N VAL A 186 -6.72 -2.49 -6.08
CA VAL A 186 -6.15 -1.14 -5.93
C VAL A 186 -6.90 -0.27 -4.93
N GLY A 187 -8.01 -0.77 -4.40
CA GLY A 187 -8.88 -0.04 -3.49
C GLY A 187 -8.22 0.30 -2.16
N GLU A 188 -7.44 -0.63 -1.59
CA GLU A 188 -6.70 -0.40 -0.34
C GLU A 188 -5.62 0.68 -0.54
N GLY A 189 -4.87 0.63 -1.64
CA GLY A 189 -3.87 1.63 -1.99
C GLY A 189 -4.47 3.02 -2.18
N TYR A 190 -5.58 3.12 -2.91
CA TYR A 190 -6.31 4.37 -3.06
C TYR A 190 -6.78 4.92 -1.71
N ALA A 191 -7.38 4.08 -0.87
CA ALA A 191 -7.89 4.48 0.43
C ALA A 191 -6.77 4.94 1.38
N ALA A 192 -5.61 4.28 1.39
CA ALA A 192 -4.44 4.69 2.16
C ALA A 192 -3.92 6.07 1.73
N ASP A 193 -3.83 6.35 0.43
CA ASP A 193 -3.48 7.67 -0.09
C ASP A 193 -4.53 8.73 0.26
N HIS A 194 -5.81 8.36 0.24
CA HIS A 194 -6.89 9.26 0.61
C HIS A 194 -6.85 9.61 2.10
N LEU A 195 -6.48 8.65 2.97
CA LEU A 195 -6.21 8.93 4.39
C LEU A 195 -5.00 9.86 4.57
N ALA A 196 -3.93 9.66 3.81
CA ALA A 196 -2.77 10.54 3.87
C ALA A 196 -3.14 11.99 3.51
N ARG A 197 -3.92 12.19 2.45
CA ARG A 197 -4.45 13.51 2.08
C ARG A 197 -5.34 14.11 3.17
N LEU A 198 -6.18 13.30 3.81
CA LEU A 198 -7.01 13.77 4.94
C LEU A 198 -6.12 14.24 6.10
N MET A 199 -5.06 13.52 6.45
CA MET A 199 -4.13 13.96 7.49
C MET A 199 -3.54 15.35 7.16
N GLU A 200 -3.10 15.54 5.93
CA GLU A 200 -2.54 16.81 5.47
C GLU A 200 -3.56 17.95 5.48
N GLN A 201 -4.80 17.70 5.04
CA GLN A 201 -5.91 18.66 5.10
C GLN A 201 -6.26 19.07 6.52
N GLU A 202 -6.12 18.16 7.47
CA GLU A 202 -6.33 18.40 8.90
C GLU A 202 -5.11 19.01 9.60
N GLY A 203 -4.05 19.38 8.86
CA GLY A 203 -2.83 19.96 9.40
C GLY A 203 -1.94 18.97 10.16
N ILE A 204 -2.15 17.67 9.99
CA ILE A 204 -1.35 16.61 10.60
C ILE A 204 -0.19 16.29 9.67
N SER A 205 1.04 16.63 10.07
CA SER A 205 2.26 16.46 9.27
C SER A 205 3.09 15.21 9.62
N ARG A 206 2.72 14.50 10.69
CA ARG A 206 3.40 13.27 11.16
C ARG A 206 2.37 12.18 11.33
N TYR A 207 2.45 11.14 10.52
CA TYR A 207 1.48 10.04 10.55
C TYR A 207 2.03 8.78 9.90
N LEU A 208 1.48 7.64 10.31
CA LEU A 208 1.51 6.38 9.60
C LEU A 208 0.07 5.89 9.47
N VAL A 209 -0.42 5.78 8.24
CA VAL A 209 -1.78 5.32 7.94
C VAL A 209 -1.75 4.03 7.15
N SER A 210 -2.74 3.17 7.38
CA SER A 210 -2.90 1.93 6.62
C SER A 210 -4.37 1.62 6.37
N VAL A 211 -4.63 1.00 5.22
CA VAL A 211 -5.88 0.33 4.90
C VAL A 211 -5.50 -1.05 4.36
N GLY A 212 -5.93 -2.11 5.04
CA GLY A 212 -5.48 -3.46 4.71
C GLY A 212 -3.97 -3.57 4.66
N GLY A 213 -3.44 -4.03 3.51
CA GLY A 213 -2.01 -4.21 3.26
C GLY A 213 -1.29 -2.98 2.70
N ALA A 214 -2.01 -1.90 2.40
CA ALA A 214 -1.44 -0.67 1.84
C ALA A 214 -1.20 0.37 2.93
N LEU A 215 -0.04 1.03 2.90
CA LEU A 215 0.35 2.02 3.90
C LEU A 215 0.90 3.28 3.25
N ASN A 216 0.81 4.37 4.01
CA ASN A 216 1.44 5.65 3.69
C ASN A 216 1.97 6.29 4.96
N SER A 217 3.12 6.97 4.92
CA SER A 217 3.67 7.64 6.09
C SER A 217 4.30 8.98 5.74
N ARG A 218 4.33 9.87 6.71
CA ARG A 218 5.02 11.16 6.61
C ARG A 218 5.59 11.59 7.95
N GLY A 219 6.75 12.25 7.90
CA GLY A 219 7.42 12.80 9.06
C GLY A 219 7.96 11.71 9.98
N MET A 220 8.15 12.08 11.25
CA MET A 220 8.75 11.23 12.27
C MET A 220 7.69 10.68 13.23
N ASN A 221 7.98 9.54 13.86
CA ASN A 221 7.16 8.98 14.92
C ASN A 221 7.25 9.80 16.23
N GLY A 222 6.59 9.34 17.29
CA GLY A 222 6.59 10.02 18.59
C GLY A 222 7.96 10.14 19.25
N ALA A 223 8.90 9.29 18.91
CA ALA A 223 10.27 9.32 19.43
C ALA A 223 11.20 10.21 18.57
N GLY A 224 10.69 10.91 17.55
CA GLY A 224 11.50 11.69 16.63
C GLY A 224 12.36 10.85 15.70
N GLN A 225 11.93 9.62 15.42
CA GLN A 225 12.61 8.68 14.53
C GLN A 225 11.74 8.40 13.29
N PRO A 226 12.32 7.92 12.18
CA PRO A 226 11.55 7.44 11.05
C PRO A 226 10.50 6.41 11.47
N TRP A 227 9.35 6.43 10.79
CA TRP A 227 8.38 5.36 10.90
C TRP A 227 8.98 4.05 10.38
N ARG A 228 8.70 2.95 11.10
CA ARG A 228 9.19 1.62 10.74
C ARG A 228 8.05 0.78 10.22
N VAL A 229 8.12 0.39 8.96
CA VAL A 229 7.15 -0.49 8.33
C VAL A 229 7.79 -1.86 8.15
N ALA A 230 7.14 -2.91 8.65
CA ALA A 230 7.62 -4.27 8.55
C ALA A 230 7.09 -4.96 7.30
N ILE A 231 7.98 -5.62 6.56
CA ILE A 231 7.64 -6.62 5.56
C ILE A 231 7.60 -7.98 6.27
N GLN A 232 6.47 -8.65 6.19
CA GLN A 232 6.26 -9.91 6.88
C GLN A 232 6.94 -11.07 6.14
N LYS A 233 7.45 -12.02 6.91
CA LYS A 233 7.91 -13.30 6.38
C LYS A 233 6.69 -14.13 5.97
N PRO A 234 6.68 -14.78 4.79
CA PRO A 234 5.53 -15.55 4.30
C PRO A 234 5.43 -16.92 5.00
N THR A 235 5.26 -16.90 6.32
CA THR A 235 5.09 -18.08 7.18
C THR A 235 3.75 -18.03 7.88
N ASP A 236 3.26 -19.17 8.39
CA ASP A 236 2.04 -19.25 9.19
C ASP A 236 2.19 -18.62 10.60
N LYS A 237 3.43 -18.23 10.97
CA LYS A 237 3.69 -17.54 12.23
C LYS A 237 3.31 -16.07 12.08
N GLU A 238 2.36 -15.64 12.88
CA GLU A 238 1.99 -14.22 12.97
C GLU A 238 3.20 -13.38 13.39
N ASN A 239 3.32 -12.19 12.76
CA ASN A 239 4.33 -11.18 13.09
C ASN A 239 5.81 -11.56 12.87
N ALA A 240 6.09 -12.59 12.07
CA ALA A 240 7.47 -12.83 11.63
C ALA A 240 7.90 -11.73 10.66
N VAL A 241 8.91 -10.93 11.04
CA VAL A 241 9.44 -9.83 10.23
C VAL A 241 10.57 -10.34 9.34
N GLN A 242 10.49 -10.07 8.04
CA GLN A 242 11.56 -10.32 7.06
C GLN A 242 12.46 -9.10 6.89
N ALA A 243 11.87 -7.92 6.71
CA ALA A 243 12.60 -6.68 6.52
C ALA A 243 11.84 -5.51 7.16
N VAL A 244 12.54 -4.41 7.42
CA VAL A 244 11.96 -3.15 7.93
C VAL A 244 12.41 -2.02 7.03
N VAL A 245 11.47 -1.17 6.64
CA VAL A 245 11.69 -0.02 5.76
C VAL A 245 11.20 1.28 6.36
N ASP A 246 11.76 2.40 5.89
CA ASP A 246 11.25 3.76 6.04
C ASP A 246 10.68 4.21 4.70
N ILE A 247 9.38 4.51 4.65
CA ILE A 247 8.67 4.91 3.42
C ILE A 247 8.30 6.40 3.43
N ASN A 248 8.95 7.22 4.23
CA ASN A 248 8.59 8.63 4.42
C ASN A 248 8.26 9.35 3.10
N GLY A 249 7.01 9.82 2.99
CA GLY A 249 6.49 10.48 1.80
C GLY A 249 6.14 9.57 0.63
N HIS A 250 6.13 8.24 0.83
CA HIS A 250 5.78 7.24 -0.19
C HIS A 250 4.64 6.34 0.28
N GLY A 251 4.09 5.59 -0.66
CA GLY A 251 3.19 4.48 -0.40
C GLY A 251 3.89 3.13 -0.53
N ILE A 252 3.40 2.13 0.19
CA ILE A 252 3.85 0.75 0.12
C ILE A 252 2.65 -0.18 0.08
N SER A 253 2.74 -1.23 -0.71
CA SER A 253 1.78 -2.32 -0.72
C SER A 253 2.47 -3.67 -0.94
N THR A 254 1.86 -4.74 -0.46
CA THR A 254 2.37 -6.10 -0.59
C THR A 254 1.28 -7.04 -1.09
N SER A 255 1.56 -7.71 -2.21
CA SER A 255 0.78 -8.83 -2.70
C SER A 255 1.41 -10.15 -2.25
N GLY A 256 0.60 -11.07 -1.75
CA GLY A 256 1.06 -12.38 -1.27
C GLY A 256 0.12 -13.50 -1.66
N SER A 257 0.66 -14.63 -2.10
CA SER A 257 -0.12 -15.81 -2.51
C SER A 257 -0.29 -16.86 -1.41
N TYR A 258 0.29 -16.63 -0.22
CA TYR A 258 0.42 -17.65 0.83
C TYR A 258 -0.69 -17.65 1.89
N ARG A 259 -1.52 -16.60 1.96
CA ARG A 259 -2.57 -16.45 2.98
C ARG A 259 -3.97 -16.76 2.49
N ASN A 260 -4.29 -16.37 1.27
CA ASN A 260 -5.61 -16.56 0.69
C ASN A 260 -5.55 -17.64 -0.39
N TYR A 261 -5.86 -18.85 0.00
CA TYR A 261 -5.91 -20.03 -0.86
C TYR A 261 -6.91 -21.04 -0.31
N TYR A 262 -7.32 -21.98 -1.15
CA TYR A 262 -8.02 -23.17 -0.72
C TYR A 262 -7.48 -24.40 -1.46
N GLU A 263 -7.82 -25.59 -1.00
CA GLU A 263 -7.43 -26.84 -1.63
C GLU A 263 -8.64 -27.49 -2.31
N LEU A 264 -8.45 -27.90 -3.55
CA LEU A 264 -9.44 -28.61 -4.34
C LEU A 264 -8.74 -29.70 -5.16
N ASP A 265 -9.24 -30.96 -5.09
CA ASP A 265 -8.68 -32.11 -5.77
C ASP A 265 -7.16 -32.29 -5.48
N GLY A 266 -6.74 -32.03 -4.25
CA GLY A 266 -5.34 -32.15 -3.81
C GLY A 266 -4.40 -31.06 -4.35
N LYS A 267 -4.95 -30.02 -4.99
CA LYS A 267 -4.21 -28.84 -5.45
C LYS A 267 -4.51 -27.63 -4.60
N ARG A 268 -3.46 -26.92 -4.21
CA ARG A 268 -3.56 -25.61 -3.57
C ARG A 268 -3.80 -24.57 -4.65
N LEU A 269 -4.90 -23.83 -4.54
CA LEU A 269 -5.32 -22.79 -5.48
C LEU A 269 -5.15 -21.43 -4.85
N SER A 270 -4.33 -20.58 -5.45
CA SER A 270 -4.12 -19.20 -5.03
C SER A 270 -5.30 -18.31 -5.49
N HIS A 271 -5.62 -17.28 -4.70
CA HIS A 271 -6.58 -16.26 -5.10
C HIS A 271 -6.07 -15.36 -6.25
N VAL A 272 -4.77 -15.39 -6.53
CA VAL A 272 -4.17 -14.62 -7.63
C VAL A 272 -4.38 -15.37 -8.93
N ILE A 273 -5.16 -14.78 -9.82
CA ILE A 273 -5.50 -15.35 -11.13
C ILE A 273 -4.65 -14.69 -12.22
N ASP A 274 -4.05 -15.51 -13.06
CA ASP A 274 -3.37 -15.04 -14.28
C ASP A 274 -4.41 -14.78 -15.38
N PRO A 275 -4.59 -13.54 -15.84
CA PRO A 275 -5.57 -13.23 -16.88
C PRO A 275 -5.29 -13.91 -18.23
N GLN A 276 -4.03 -14.25 -18.53
CA GLN A 276 -3.66 -14.91 -19.77
C GLN A 276 -4.09 -16.37 -19.79
N THR A 277 -3.85 -17.10 -18.71
CA THR A 277 -4.24 -18.51 -18.60
C THR A 277 -5.68 -18.69 -18.13
N GLY A 278 -6.25 -17.69 -17.43
CA GLY A 278 -7.53 -17.77 -16.74
C GLY A 278 -7.49 -18.69 -15.50
N ARG A 279 -6.32 -19.00 -14.99
CA ARG A 279 -6.08 -19.94 -13.89
C ARG A 279 -5.32 -19.30 -12.74
N PRO A 280 -5.45 -19.83 -11.50
CA PRO A 280 -4.57 -19.46 -10.41
C PRO A 280 -3.09 -19.61 -10.78
N ILE A 281 -2.24 -18.69 -10.28
CA ILE A 281 -0.78 -18.79 -10.45
C ILE A 281 -0.23 -20.03 -9.75
N GLU A 282 0.80 -20.64 -10.33
CA GLU A 282 1.45 -21.86 -9.80
C GLU A 282 2.96 -21.69 -9.56
N HIS A 283 3.56 -20.52 -9.88
CA HIS A 283 4.99 -20.28 -9.66
C HIS A 283 5.33 -20.08 -8.18
N ASN A 284 6.61 -20.02 -7.87
CA ASN A 284 7.14 -19.99 -6.51
C ASN A 284 7.28 -18.56 -5.90
N LEU A 285 6.89 -17.52 -6.59
CA LEU A 285 6.84 -16.15 -6.03
C LEU A 285 5.68 -16.09 -5.03
N VAL A 286 5.98 -15.82 -3.76
CA VAL A 286 4.99 -15.84 -2.68
C VAL A 286 4.71 -14.47 -2.07
N SER A 287 5.60 -13.50 -2.26
CA SER A 287 5.42 -12.13 -1.78
C SER A 287 6.11 -11.12 -2.68
N VAL A 288 5.41 -10.04 -2.99
CA VAL A 288 5.92 -8.88 -3.72
C VAL A 288 5.55 -7.62 -2.94
N THR A 289 6.53 -6.87 -2.51
CA THR A 289 6.35 -5.56 -1.86
C THR A 289 6.87 -4.47 -2.79
N VAL A 290 6.06 -3.45 -3.02
CA VAL A 290 6.41 -2.30 -3.87
C VAL A 290 6.34 -1.03 -3.04
N ILE A 291 7.36 -0.17 -3.16
CA ILE A 291 7.34 1.20 -2.66
C ILE A 291 7.26 2.13 -3.89
N ALA A 292 6.30 3.03 -3.89
CA ALA A 292 6.04 3.94 -4.99
C ALA A 292 5.66 5.33 -4.47
N PRO A 293 5.58 6.36 -5.32
CA PRO A 293 5.14 7.69 -4.90
C PRO A 293 3.76 7.72 -4.22
N THR A 294 2.88 6.78 -4.57
CA THR A 294 1.56 6.60 -3.94
C THR A 294 1.30 5.13 -3.62
N ALA A 295 0.45 4.87 -2.63
CA ALA A 295 0.04 3.51 -2.29
C ALA A 295 -0.83 2.88 -3.40
N LEU A 296 -1.65 3.67 -4.10
CA LEU A 296 -2.41 3.23 -5.28
C LEU A 296 -1.48 2.64 -6.36
N VAL A 297 -0.40 3.34 -6.69
CA VAL A 297 0.59 2.88 -7.68
C VAL A 297 1.31 1.63 -7.19
N ALA A 298 1.71 1.59 -5.91
CA ALA A 298 2.33 0.42 -5.30
C ALA A 298 1.42 -0.82 -5.37
N ASP A 299 0.15 -0.65 -5.05
CA ASP A 299 -0.88 -1.70 -5.03
C ASP A 299 -1.18 -2.26 -6.44
N ALA A 300 -1.21 -1.39 -7.45
CA ALA A 300 -1.35 -1.82 -8.83
C ALA A 300 -0.13 -2.63 -9.32
N TRP A 301 1.08 -2.18 -8.99
CA TRP A 301 2.31 -2.86 -9.38
C TRP A 301 2.50 -4.21 -8.69
N ASP A 302 2.26 -4.30 -7.39
CA ASP A 302 2.52 -5.53 -6.62
C ASP A 302 1.68 -6.70 -7.13
N THR A 303 0.43 -6.45 -7.51
CA THR A 303 -0.45 -7.45 -8.12
C THR A 303 0.04 -7.90 -9.49
N GLY A 304 0.37 -6.97 -10.38
CA GLY A 304 0.86 -7.32 -11.72
C GLY A 304 2.17 -8.11 -11.67
N LEU A 305 3.09 -7.71 -10.79
CA LEU A 305 4.35 -8.41 -10.59
C LEU A 305 4.16 -9.80 -9.99
N MET A 306 3.22 -9.94 -9.04
CA MET A 306 2.86 -11.25 -8.48
C MET A 306 2.35 -12.20 -9.55
N VAL A 307 1.47 -11.74 -10.44
CA VAL A 307 0.95 -12.56 -11.55
C VAL A 307 2.06 -13.01 -12.50
N LEU A 308 3.00 -12.12 -12.82
CA LEU A 308 4.09 -12.41 -13.78
C LEU A 308 5.05 -13.52 -13.32
N GLY A 309 5.18 -13.73 -12.02
CA GLY A 309 6.18 -14.62 -11.45
C GLY A 309 7.59 -14.00 -11.40
N PRO A 310 8.57 -14.68 -10.75
CA PRO A 310 9.81 -14.03 -10.32
C PRO A 310 10.65 -13.49 -11.48
N GLU A 311 10.82 -14.23 -12.57
CA GLU A 311 11.76 -13.81 -13.63
C GLU A 311 11.21 -12.67 -14.49
N LYS A 312 9.96 -12.80 -14.97
CA LYS A 312 9.29 -11.73 -15.74
C LYS A 312 9.09 -10.47 -14.88
N ALA A 313 8.75 -10.64 -13.61
CA ALA A 313 8.62 -9.52 -12.69
C ALA A 313 9.94 -8.75 -12.55
N LYS A 314 11.08 -9.42 -12.38
CA LYS A 314 12.40 -8.76 -12.32
C LYS A 314 12.74 -7.99 -13.59
N GLU A 315 12.36 -8.48 -14.77
CA GLU A 315 12.55 -7.79 -16.06
C GLU A 315 11.76 -6.48 -16.08
N VAL A 316 10.47 -6.52 -15.69
CA VAL A 316 9.62 -5.33 -15.59
C VAL A 316 10.15 -4.33 -14.56
N VAL A 317 10.55 -4.81 -13.38
CA VAL A 317 11.14 -3.97 -12.31
C VAL A 317 12.37 -3.22 -12.79
N ARG A 318 13.27 -3.87 -13.51
CA ARG A 318 14.49 -3.23 -14.08
C ARG A 318 14.12 -2.22 -15.16
N ARG A 319 13.20 -2.57 -16.06
CA ARG A 319 12.76 -1.70 -17.17
C ARG A 319 12.08 -0.43 -16.66
N GLU A 320 11.24 -0.56 -15.64
CA GLU A 320 10.46 0.56 -15.09
C GLU A 320 11.16 1.28 -13.92
N GLY A 321 12.31 0.77 -13.44
CA GLY A 321 13.05 1.37 -12.33
C GLY A 321 12.31 1.35 -10.99
N LEU A 322 11.60 0.25 -10.68
CA LEU A 322 10.75 0.15 -9.51
C LEU A 322 11.52 -0.24 -8.24
N ALA A 323 11.06 0.24 -7.10
CA ALA A 323 11.51 -0.18 -5.78
C ALA A 323 10.69 -1.39 -5.32
N VAL A 324 11.27 -2.59 -5.42
CA VAL A 324 10.57 -3.86 -5.20
C VAL A 324 11.40 -4.82 -4.35
N TYR A 325 10.71 -5.51 -3.43
CA TYR A 325 11.22 -6.61 -2.64
C TYR A 325 10.39 -7.86 -2.90
N MET A 326 11.03 -8.94 -3.28
CA MET A 326 10.38 -10.22 -3.62
C MET A 326 10.85 -11.33 -2.69
N ILE A 327 9.93 -12.24 -2.37
CA ILE A 327 10.22 -13.47 -1.66
C ILE A 327 9.73 -14.65 -2.50
N THR A 328 10.62 -15.58 -2.79
CA THR A 328 10.30 -16.85 -3.45
C THR A 328 10.43 -18.00 -2.46
N LYS A 329 9.63 -19.06 -2.66
CA LYS A 329 9.70 -20.28 -1.89
C LYS A 329 10.54 -21.32 -2.64
N GLU A 330 11.57 -21.86 -1.98
CA GLU A 330 12.45 -22.92 -2.51
C GLU A 330 12.43 -24.11 -1.52
N GLY A 331 11.59 -25.10 -1.79
CA GLY A 331 11.36 -26.20 -0.83
C GLY A 331 10.76 -25.66 0.47
N ASP A 332 11.44 -25.92 1.59
CA ASP A 332 11.04 -25.42 2.92
C ASP A 332 11.69 -24.07 3.29
N SER A 333 12.48 -23.48 2.40
CA SER A 333 13.17 -22.22 2.61
C SER A 333 12.59 -21.09 1.77
N PHE A 334 12.98 -19.87 2.13
CA PHE A 334 12.62 -18.65 1.41
C PHE A 334 13.87 -17.94 0.92
N LYS A 335 13.80 -17.42 -0.30
CA LYS A 335 14.85 -16.61 -0.89
C LYS A 335 14.32 -15.21 -1.18
N THR A 336 15.14 -14.21 -0.89
CA THR A 336 14.79 -12.80 -1.09
C THR A 336 15.54 -12.22 -2.27
N TRP A 337 14.91 -11.25 -2.92
CA TRP A 337 15.51 -10.41 -3.93
C TRP A 337 14.97 -9.00 -3.80
N MET A 338 15.82 -7.99 -3.96
CA MET A 338 15.39 -6.61 -4.00
C MET A 338 16.03 -5.84 -5.17
N SER A 339 15.28 -4.88 -5.70
CA SER A 339 15.81 -3.96 -6.70
C SER A 339 16.79 -2.95 -6.08
N PRO A 340 17.71 -2.36 -6.87
CA PRO A 340 18.61 -1.31 -6.37
C PRO A 340 17.85 -0.13 -5.76
N GLN A 341 16.70 0.25 -6.33
CA GLN A 341 15.85 1.36 -5.85
C GLN A 341 15.24 1.08 -4.46
N PHE A 342 14.96 -0.18 -4.16
CA PHE A 342 14.40 -0.56 -2.86
C PHE A 342 15.40 -0.37 -1.71
N LYS A 343 16.70 -0.54 -1.97
CA LYS A 343 17.75 -0.48 -0.95
C LYS A 343 17.77 0.86 -0.19
N SER A 344 17.39 1.96 -0.83
CA SER A 344 17.36 3.28 -0.19
C SER A 344 16.32 3.40 0.93
N PHE A 345 15.30 2.54 0.94
CA PHE A 345 14.26 2.50 1.96
C PHE A 345 14.56 1.52 3.10
N LEU A 346 15.53 0.62 2.91
CA LEU A 346 15.80 -0.49 3.84
C LEU A 346 16.46 0.02 5.13
N ILE A 347 15.87 -0.30 6.28
CA ILE A 347 16.44 -0.08 7.62
C ILE A 347 17.17 -1.34 8.09
N SER A 348 16.52 -2.50 7.97
CA SER A 348 17.09 -3.79 8.37
C SER A 348 16.43 -4.95 7.62
N GLU A 349 17.19 -6.02 7.46
CA GLU A 349 16.74 -7.28 6.85
C GLU A 349 17.18 -8.43 7.74
N LYS A 350 16.33 -9.45 7.90
CA LYS A 350 16.68 -10.70 8.58
C LYS A 350 17.09 -11.74 7.54
N ASN A 351 18.24 -12.30 7.75
CA ASN A 351 18.74 -13.45 6.97
C ASN A 351 17.99 -14.73 7.32
#